data_af438d1c43f8591d86c89036a3d3cfc3
#
_entry.id   af438d1c43f8591d86c89036a3d3cfc3
#
_cell.length_a   1.000
_cell.length_b   1.000
_cell.length_c   1.000
_cell.angle_alpha   90.00
_cell.angle_beta   90.00
_cell.angle_gamma   90.00
#
_symmetry.space_group_name_H-M   'P 1'
#
loop_
_entity.id
_entity.type
_entity.pdbx_description
1 polymer ?
#
loop_
_entity_poly.entity_id
_entity_poly.type
_entity_poly.pdbx_seq_one_letter_code
_entity_poly.pdbx_strand_id
1 'polypeptide(L)'
;ALFPHLTVRDNVAFGPKRRGLKNAVQLADEALDLVQLPHLAARRPAQLSGGQQQRVAVARALVNRPEVLLLDEPLGALDLKLRRQMQVELKRIQTEVGLTFIHVTHDQEEAMTMADTVAVMNHGRIEQMGAPEAMYDLPKTAFVANFVGQSNLGAGRIIDTDGDRLVAEVQGSRVKIPKARSSVHSGEVMFGVRPEKVRVRREQPEGIGDDVKGVVRDVSFIGVA
;
A
#
# COMPACT_ATOMS: atom_id res chain seq x y z
N ALA A 1 9.70 -13.12 -14.74
CA ALA A 1 11.08 -13.64 -14.60
C ALA A 1 11.92 -13.31 -15.84
N LEU A 2 13.23 -13.06 -15.67
CA LEU A 2 14.16 -12.80 -16.78
C LEU A 2 14.62 -14.14 -17.41
N PHE A 3 14.99 -14.09 -18.69
CA PHE A 3 15.63 -15.22 -19.38
C PHE A 3 17.09 -15.33 -18.93
N PRO A 4 17.50 -16.41 -18.22
CA PRO A 4 18.82 -16.49 -17.57
C PRO A 4 20.00 -16.58 -18.55
N HIS A 5 19.75 -17.09 -19.75
CA HIS A 5 20.76 -17.28 -20.80
C HIS A 5 21.00 -16.03 -21.66
N LEU A 6 20.12 -15.03 -21.61
CA LEU A 6 20.22 -13.79 -22.34
C LEU A 6 20.92 -12.71 -21.52
N THR A 7 21.56 -11.76 -22.21
CA THR A 7 22.05 -10.55 -21.57
C THR A 7 20.88 -9.66 -21.10
N VAL A 8 21.16 -8.66 -20.28
CA VAL A 8 20.18 -7.64 -19.85
C VAL A 8 19.56 -6.95 -21.06
N ARG A 9 20.39 -6.47 -21.99
CA ARG A 9 19.94 -5.84 -23.24
C ARG A 9 19.07 -6.80 -24.06
N ASP A 10 19.46 -8.05 -24.21
CA ASP A 10 18.69 -9.03 -24.99
C ASP A 10 17.37 -9.40 -24.32
N ASN A 11 17.32 -9.44 -22.98
CA ASN A 11 16.09 -9.59 -22.24
C ASN A 11 15.09 -8.47 -22.57
N VAL A 12 15.55 -7.21 -22.55
CA VAL A 12 14.71 -6.05 -22.85
C VAL A 12 14.33 -6.01 -24.33
N ALA A 13 15.31 -6.26 -25.23
CA ALA A 13 15.07 -6.29 -26.67
C ALA A 13 14.20 -7.46 -27.16
N PHE A 14 13.90 -8.44 -26.30
CA PHE A 14 13.21 -9.67 -26.70
C PHE A 14 11.86 -9.42 -27.37
N GLY A 15 11.00 -8.60 -26.75
CA GLY A 15 9.69 -8.27 -27.31
C GLY A 15 9.78 -7.54 -28.67
N PRO A 16 10.52 -6.42 -28.76
CA PRO A 16 10.77 -5.73 -30.03
C PRO A 16 11.35 -6.61 -31.14
N LYS A 17 12.35 -7.46 -30.80
CA LYS A 17 12.93 -8.43 -31.79
C LYS A 17 11.87 -9.41 -32.30
N ARG A 18 11.03 -9.95 -31.44
CA ARG A 18 9.95 -10.89 -31.83
C ARG A 18 8.89 -10.24 -32.71
N ARG A 19 8.69 -8.92 -32.59
CA ARG A 19 7.82 -8.13 -33.48
C ARG A 19 8.51 -7.69 -34.78
N GLY A 20 9.76 -8.05 -34.99
CA GLY A 20 10.52 -7.72 -36.20
C GLY A 20 10.96 -6.25 -36.30
N LEU A 21 11.01 -5.53 -35.17
CA LEU A 21 11.42 -4.13 -35.17
C LEU A 21 12.92 -4.01 -35.41
N LYS A 22 13.33 -3.26 -36.45
CA LYS A 22 14.74 -3.06 -36.84
C LYS A 22 15.55 -2.32 -35.77
N ASN A 23 14.90 -1.45 -35.00
CA ASN A 23 15.51 -0.65 -33.94
C ASN A 23 15.37 -1.29 -32.54
N ALA A 24 15.15 -2.61 -32.44
CA ALA A 24 14.91 -3.31 -31.18
C ALA A 24 16.01 -3.10 -30.13
N VAL A 25 17.28 -3.02 -30.56
CA VAL A 25 18.43 -2.78 -29.65
C VAL A 25 18.38 -1.35 -29.11
N GLN A 26 18.16 -0.37 -29.97
CA GLN A 26 18.04 1.04 -29.55
C GLN A 26 16.89 1.23 -28.54
N LEU A 27 15.71 0.66 -28.82
CA LEU A 27 14.58 0.71 -27.88
C LEU A 27 14.92 0.06 -26.54
N ALA A 28 15.70 -1.01 -26.53
CA ALA A 28 16.14 -1.65 -25.30
C ALA A 28 17.12 -0.76 -24.52
N ASP A 29 18.03 -0.07 -25.19
CA ASP A 29 18.96 0.85 -24.55
C ASP A 29 18.22 2.05 -23.95
N GLU A 30 17.27 2.66 -24.67
CA GLU A 30 16.38 3.71 -24.17
C GLU A 30 15.59 3.25 -22.89
N ALA A 31 15.06 2.02 -22.91
CA ALA A 31 14.36 1.47 -21.75
C ALA A 31 15.29 1.17 -20.57
N LEU A 32 16.55 0.83 -20.83
CA LEU A 32 17.56 0.64 -19.79
C LEU A 32 18.03 1.97 -19.18
N ASP A 33 18.09 3.03 -19.97
CA ASP A 33 18.36 4.39 -19.47
C ASP A 33 17.26 4.85 -18.52
N LEU A 34 16.00 4.63 -18.86
CA LEU A 34 14.83 4.96 -18.01
C LEU A 34 14.91 4.33 -16.63
N VAL A 35 15.39 3.08 -16.54
CA VAL A 35 15.56 2.37 -15.26
C VAL A 35 16.97 2.53 -14.68
N GLN A 36 17.83 3.41 -15.25
CA GLN A 36 19.18 3.75 -14.80
C GLN A 36 20.15 2.55 -14.78
N LEU A 37 20.01 1.62 -15.73
CA LEU A 37 20.85 0.42 -15.82
C LEU A 37 21.56 0.23 -17.17
N PRO A 38 21.93 1.29 -17.97
CA PRO A 38 22.59 1.11 -19.24
C PRO A 38 23.97 0.43 -19.10
N HIS A 39 24.66 0.71 -17.99
CA HIS A 39 25.97 0.15 -17.67
C HIS A 39 25.97 -1.38 -17.40
N LEU A 40 24.79 -1.97 -17.22
CA LEU A 40 24.62 -3.41 -17.00
C LEU A 40 24.14 -4.16 -18.25
N ALA A 41 23.98 -3.49 -19.38
CA ALA A 41 23.39 -4.04 -20.61
C ALA A 41 24.01 -5.35 -21.10
N ALA A 42 25.33 -5.51 -20.94
CA ALA A 42 26.08 -6.72 -21.34
C ALA A 42 26.07 -7.84 -20.28
N ARG A 43 25.61 -7.58 -19.05
CA ARG A 43 25.56 -8.59 -17.98
C ARG A 43 24.41 -9.58 -18.18
N ARG A 44 24.51 -10.75 -17.51
CA ARG A 44 23.44 -11.72 -17.41
C ARG A 44 22.67 -11.56 -16.08
N PRO A 45 21.42 -12.03 -15.98
CA PRO A 45 20.60 -11.91 -14.77
C PRO A 45 21.29 -12.41 -13.50
N ALA A 46 22.03 -13.51 -13.55
CA ALA A 46 22.78 -14.07 -12.41
C ALA A 46 23.87 -13.13 -11.84
N GLN A 47 24.26 -12.10 -12.57
CA GLN A 47 25.26 -11.10 -12.17
C GLN A 47 24.62 -9.81 -11.59
N LEU A 48 23.32 -9.82 -11.37
CA LEU A 48 22.52 -8.67 -10.90
C LEU A 48 21.99 -8.92 -9.50
N SER A 49 21.86 -7.86 -8.70
CA SER A 49 21.08 -7.89 -7.47
C SER A 49 19.57 -8.05 -7.75
N GLY A 50 18.78 -8.48 -6.76
CA GLY A 50 17.34 -8.65 -6.91
C GLY A 50 16.64 -7.38 -7.42
N GLY A 51 16.97 -6.21 -6.86
CA GLY A 51 16.41 -4.94 -7.32
C GLY A 51 16.84 -4.55 -8.74
N GLN A 52 18.06 -4.89 -9.16
CA GLN A 52 18.49 -4.71 -10.55
C GLN A 52 17.71 -5.63 -11.50
N GLN A 53 17.54 -6.90 -11.14
CA GLN A 53 16.71 -7.83 -11.92
C GLN A 53 15.27 -7.33 -12.05
N GLN A 54 14.71 -6.78 -10.99
CA GLN A 54 13.36 -6.21 -10.98
C GLN A 54 13.25 -5.02 -11.95
N ARG A 55 14.19 -4.08 -11.90
CA ARG A 55 14.22 -2.93 -12.83
C ARG A 55 14.39 -3.37 -14.29
N VAL A 56 15.18 -4.39 -14.56
CA VAL A 56 15.32 -4.97 -15.91
C VAL A 56 13.98 -5.61 -16.37
N ALA A 57 13.25 -6.28 -15.46
CA ALA A 57 11.94 -6.85 -15.78
C ALA A 57 10.92 -5.75 -16.11
N VAL A 58 10.94 -4.62 -15.39
CA VAL A 58 10.13 -3.44 -15.69
C VAL A 58 10.51 -2.85 -17.06
N ALA A 59 11.80 -2.63 -17.34
CA ALA A 59 12.26 -2.14 -18.63
C ALA A 59 11.81 -3.04 -19.80
N ARG A 60 11.88 -4.37 -19.60
CA ARG A 60 11.40 -5.36 -20.59
C ARG A 60 9.90 -5.26 -20.87
N ALA A 61 9.11 -4.87 -19.88
CA ALA A 61 7.68 -4.64 -20.08
C ALA A 61 7.43 -3.28 -20.77
N LEU A 62 8.10 -2.23 -20.31
CA LEU A 62 7.95 -0.85 -20.80
C LEU A 62 8.39 -0.66 -22.25
N VAL A 63 9.44 -1.36 -22.71
CA VAL A 63 9.94 -1.27 -24.10
C VAL A 63 8.87 -1.56 -25.14
N ASN A 64 7.83 -2.29 -24.76
CA ASN A 64 6.69 -2.63 -25.63
C ASN A 64 5.65 -1.49 -25.72
N ARG A 65 5.83 -0.40 -24.96
CA ARG A 65 4.93 0.76 -24.88
C ARG A 65 3.48 0.35 -24.58
N PRO A 66 3.22 -0.39 -23.48
CA PRO A 66 1.87 -0.77 -23.11
C PRO A 66 1.08 0.46 -22.66
N GLU A 67 -0.25 0.41 -22.70
CA GLU A 67 -1.11 1.43 -22.08
C GLU A 67 -1.23 1.20 -20.57
N VAL A 68 -1.16 -0.06 -20.14
CA VAL A 68 -1.26 -0.49 -18.73
C VAL A 68 -0.14 -1.48 -18.42
N LEU A 69 0.54 -1.28 -17.29
CA LEU A 69 1.53 -2.21 -16.76
C LEU A 69 0.96 -2.95 -15.53
N LEU A 70 0.93 -4.28 -15.64
CA LEU A 70 0.51 -5.16 -14.54
C LEU A 70 1.73 -5.63 -13.77
N LEU A 71 1.74 -5.39 -12.47
CA LEU A 71 2.80 -5.78 -11.53
C LEU A 71 2.19 -6.71 -10.47
N ASP A 72 2.56 -7.98 -10.50
CA ASP A 72 2.10 -8.99 -9.56
C ASP A 72 3.20 -9.25 -8.53
N GLU A 73 3.00 -8.81 -7.29
CA GLU A 73 3.93 -8.88 -6.15
C GLU A 73 5.39 -8.50 -6.51
N PRO A 74 5.64 -7.37 -7.19
CA PRO A 74 6.94 -7.07 -7.78
C PRO A 74 8.06 -6.91 -6.75
N LEU A 75 7.74 -6.62 -5.50
CA LEU A 75 8.73 -6.32 -4.45
C LEU A 75 8.79 -7.41 -3.36
N GLY A 76 7.96 -8.45 -3.44
CA GLY A 76 7.82 -9.47 -2.40
C GLY A 76 9.10 -10.24 -2.07
N ALA A 77 10.00 -10.42 -3.04
CA ALA A 77 11.26 -11.16 -2.86
C ALA A 77 12.44 -10.29 -2.37
N LEU A 78 12.22 -9.00 -2.11
CA LEU A 78 13.28 -8.06 -1.71
C LEU A 78 13.33 -7.86 -0.19
N ASP A 79 14.52 -7.65 0.35
CA ASP A 79 14.69 -7.19 1.73
C ASP A 79 14.07 -5.80 1.95
N LEU A 80 13.78 -5.42 3.19
CA LEU A 80 13.06 -4.21 3.54
C LEU A 80 13.71 -2.93 2.99
N LYS A 81 15.05 -2.82 3.08
CA LYS A 81 15.77 -1.63 2.60
C LYS A 81 15.67 -1.49 1.09
N LEU A 82 15.91 -2.59 0.37
CA LEU A 82 15.84 -2.62 -1.08
C LEU A 82 14.41 -2.44 -1.58
N ARG A 83 13.42 -2.98 -0.88
CA ARG A 83 11.99 -2.80 -1.16
C ARG A 83 11.61 -1.32 -1.15
N ARG A 84 11.94 -0.58 -0.07
CA ARG A 84 11.67 0.86 0.03
C ARG A 84 12.34 1.67 -1.08
N GLN A 85 13.58 1.35 -1.43
CA GLN A 85 14.26 1.98 -2.56
C GLN A 85 13.54 1.73 -3.88
N MET A 86 13.07 0.50 -4.10
CA MET A 86 12.35 0.12 -5.31
C MET A 86 10.95 0.72 -5.40
N GLN A 87 10.26 0.94 -4.28
CA GLN A 87 8.99 1.67 -4.24
C GLN A 87 9.16 3.08 -4.82
N VAL A 88 10.14 3.82 -4.32
CA VAL A 88 10.45 5.17 -4.80
C VAL A 88 10.80 5.16 -6.29
N GLU A 89 11.62 4.21 -6.72
CA GLU A 89 12.07 4.09 -8.11
C GLU A 89 10.91 3.74 -9.06
N LEU A 90 10.04 2.80 -8.68
CA LEU A 90 8.86 2.44 -9.49
C LEU A 90 7.87 3.60 -9.60
N LYS A 91 7.66 4.36 -8.51
CA LYS A 91 6.79 5.55 -8.55
C LYS A 91 7.38 6.62 -9.46
N ARG A 92 8.70 6.85 -9.41
CA ARG A 92 9.41 7.75 -10.32
C ARG A 92 9.20 7.34 -11.79
N ILE A 93 9.46 6.07 -12.09
CA ILE A 93 9.28 5.53 -13.45
C ILE A 93 7.84 5.70 -13.91
N GLN A 94 6.85 5.37 -13.07
CA GLN A 94 5.42 5.55 -13.37
C GLN A 94 5.11 6.99 -13.76
N THR A 95 5.59 7.94 -12.97
CA THR A 95 5.35 9.38 -13.19
C THR A 95 6.02 9.87 -14.47
N GLU A 96 7.27 9.45 -14.72
CA GLU A 96 8.07 9.85 -15.87
C GLU A 96 7.47 9.32 -17.19
N VAL A 97 6.98 8.07 -17.17
CA VAL A 97 6.40 7.42 -18.37
C VAL A 97 4.93 7.81 -18.57
N GLY A 98 4.23 8.24 -17.52
CA GLY A 98 2.81 8.61 -17.58
C GLY A 98 1.86 7.42 -17.81
N LEU A 99 2.26 6.19 -17.42
CA LEU A 99 1.47 4.98 -17.62
C LEU A 99 0.59 4.64 -16.42
N THR A 100 -0.50 3.94 -16.68
CA THR A 100 -1.30 3.32 -15.63
C THR A 100 -0.60 2.04 -15.15
N PHE A 101 -0.25 2.00 -13.85
CA PHE A 101 0.24 0.79 -13.20
C PHE A 101 -0.89 0.15 -12.40
N ILE A 102 -1.09 -1.15 -12.58
CA ILE A 102 -1.92 -1.97 -11.70
C ILE A 102 -0.96 -2.85 -10.90
N HIS A 103 -0.89 -2.58 -9.60
CA HIS A 103 0.03 -3.23 -8.68
C HIS A 103 -0.75 -4.16 -7.74
N VAL A 104 -0.49 -5.46 -7.79
CA VAL A 104 -1.03 -6.43 -6.84
C VAL A 104 0.00 -6.66 -5.76
N THR A 105 -0.39 -6.46 -4.51
CA THR A 105 0.47 -6.66 -3.35
C THR A 105 -0.33 -7.09 -2.13
N HIS A 106 0.29 -7.81 -1.23
CA HIS A 106 -0.22 -8.07 0.12
C HIS A 106 0.46 -7.16 1.17
N ASP A 107 1.39 -6.32 0.75
CA ASP A 107 2.09 -5.37 1.62
C ASP A 107 1.32 -4.04 1.67
N GLN A 108 0.90 -3.68 2.88
CA GLN A 108 0.11 -2.46 3.12
C GLN A 108 0.94 -1.20 2.87
N GLU A 109 2.24 -1.21 3.26
CA GLU A 109 3.15 -0.07 3.06
C GLU A 109 3.31 0.22 1.56
N GLU A 110 3.43 -0.83 0.73
CA GLU A 110 3.48 -0.68 -0.73
C GLU A 110 2.21 -0.02 -1.27
N ALA A 111 1.05 -0.57 -0.94
CA ALA A 111 -0.23 -0.06 -1.42
C ALA A 111 -0.46 1.41 -1.02
N MET A 112 -0.17 1.75 0.23
CA MET A 112 -0.42 3.10 0.78
C MET A 112 0.58 4.14 0.26
N THR A 113 1.82 3.72 -0.09
CA THR A 113 2.88 4.66 -0.49
C THR A 113 2.89 4.91 -2.00
N MET A 114 2.56 3.89 -2.80
CA MET A 114 2.74 3.95 -4.25
C MET A 114 1.46 4.26 -5.02
N ALA A 115 0.30 3.84 -4.51
CA ALA A 115 -0.94 3.92 -5.28
C ALA A 115 -1.62 5.29 -5.17
N ASP A 116 -2.24 5.72 -6.28
CA ASP A 116 -3.17 6.85 -6.30
C ASP A 116 -4.59 6.40 -5.90
N THR A 117 -4.89 5.11 -6.14
CA THR A 117 -6.14 4.46 -5.74
C THR A 117 -5.83 3.05 -5.25
N VAL A 118 -6.33 2.69 -4.08
CA VAL A 118 -6.23 1.34 -3.49
C VAL A 118 -7.57 0.64 -3.57
N ALA A 119 -7.57 -0.62 -3.98
CA ALA A 119 -8.70 -1.52 -3.89
C ALA A 119 -8.37 -2.67 -2.92
N VAL A 120 -9.08 -2.73 -1.78
CA VAL A 120 -8.95 -3.84 -0.83
C VAL A 120 -9.91 -4.95 -1.24
N MET A 121 -9.36 -6.13 -1.47
CA MET A 121 -10.12 -7.31 -1.88
C MET A 121 -10.24 -8.33 -0.74
N ASN A 122 -11.40 -8.95 -0.63
CA ASN A 122 -11.68 -10.02 0.31
C ASN A 122 -12.59 -11.06 -0.34
N HIS A 123 -12.24 -12.34 -0.27
CA HIS A 123 -13.00 -13.44 -0.87
C HIS A 123 -13.46 -13.17 -2.32
N GLY A 124 -12.59 -12.61 -3.16
CA GLY A 124 -12.86 -12.32 -4.56
C GLY A 124 -13.78 -11.11 -4.82
N ARG A 125 -14.06 -10.29 -3.80
CA ARG A 125 -14.87 -9.06 -3.90
C ARG A 125 -14.07 -7.86 -3.45
N ILE A 126 -14.34 -6.70 -4.04
CA ILE A 126 -13.79 -5.42 -3.59
C ILE A 126 -14.61 -4.95 -2.39
N GLU A 127 -13.99 -4.92 -1.21
CA GLU A 127 -14.58 -4.40 0.04
C GLU A 127 -14.67 -2.87 0.03
N GLN A 128 -13.59 -2.25 -0.41
CA GLN A 128 -13.50 -0.79 -0.52
C GLN A 128 -12.46 -0.41 -1.58
N MET A 129 -12.72 0.71 -2.26
CA MET A 129 -11.78 1.32 -3.20
C MET A 129 -11.78 2.84 -2.99
N GLY A 130 -10.59 3.45 -3.03
CA GLY A 130 -10.42 4.89 -2.85
C GLY A 130 -8.97 5.30 -2.69
N ALA A 131 -8.75 6.59 -2.44
CA ALA A 131 -7.43 7.12 -2.13
C ALA A 131 -6.87 6.48 -0.83
N PRO A 132 -5.55 6.29 -0.72
CA PRO A 132 -4.92 5.70 0.47
C PRO A 132 -5.35 6.34 1.78
N GLU A 133 -5.36 7.65 1.84
CA GLU A 133 -5.76 8.43 3.04
C GLU A 133 -7.21 8.12 3.44
N ALA A 134 -8.14 8.06 2.48
CA ALA A 134 -9.53 7.73 2.74
C ALA A 134 -9.71 6.29 3.22
N MET A 135 -8.89 5.35 2.71
CA MET A 135 -8.88 3.97 3.17
C MET A 135 -8.43 3.84 4.62
N TYR A 136 -7.45 4.66 5.01
CA TYR A 136 -6.89 4.69 6.36
C TYR A 136 -7.81 5.37 7.37
N ASP A 137 -8.34 6.56 7.02
CA ASP A 137 -9.13 7.40 7.92
C ASP A 137 -10.61 7.01 8.01
N LEU A 138 -11.18 6.47 6.93
CA LEU A 138 -12.61 6.14 6.81
C LEU A 138 -12.81 4.72 6.27
N PRO A 139 -12.29 3.69 6.94
CA PRO A 139 -12.50 2.30 6.54
C PRO A 139 -13.99 1.94 6.66
N LYS A 140 -14.56 1.33 5.62
CA LYS A 140 -15.99 0.96 5.58
C LYS A 140 -16.30 -0.29 6.41
N THR A 141 -15.32 -1.17 6.60
CA THR A 141 -15.49 -2.42 7.34
C THR A 141 -14.33 -2.64 8.32
N ALA A 142 -14.57 -3.45 9.34
CA ALA A 142 -13.52 -3.88 10.28
C ALA A 142 -12.38 -4.62 9.56
N PHE A 143 -12.70 -5.34 8.48
CA PHE A 143 -11.70 -6.00 7.64
C PHE A 143 -10.76 -4.97 7.02
N VAL A 144 -11.29 -3.93 6.36
CA VAL A 144 -10.48 -2.86 5.75
C VAL A 144 -9.68 -2.12 6.82
N ALA A 145 -10.29 -1.81 7.97
CA ALA A 145 -9.62 -1.14 9.08
C ALA A 145 -8.36 -1.89 9.55
N ASN A 146 -8.47 -3.22 9.71
CA ASN A 146 -7.35 -4.07 10.13
C ASN A 146 -6.36 -4.37 9.00
N PHE A 147 -6.84 -4.40 7.76
CA PHE A 147 -5.98 -4.67 6.61
C PHE A 147 -5.08 -3.48 6.27
N VAL A 148 -5.58 -2.24 6.37
CA VAL A 148 -4.83 -1.02 5.98
C VAL A 148 -3.90 -0.51 7.08
N GLY A 149 -4.03 -1.04 8.31
CA GLY A 149 -3.19 -0.68 9.44
C GLY A 149 -3.75 -1.25 10.74
N GLN A 150 -2.96 -1.22 11.80
CA GLN A 150 -3.43 -1.67 13.10
C GLN A 150 -4.59 -0.80 13.58
N SER A 151 -5.64 -1.45 14.11
CA SER A 151 -6.80 -0.78 14.70
C SER A 151 -7.19 -1.46 16.00
N ASN A 152 -7.44 -0.66 17.02
CA ASN A 152 -8.11 -1.15 18.23
C ASN A 152 -9.60 -1.22 17.93
N LEU A 153 -10.14 -2.41 17.72
CA LEU A 153 -11.55 -2.64 17.42
C LEU A 153 -12.29 -3.11 18.68
N GLY A 154 -13.47 -2.56 18.89
CA GLY A 154 -14.37 -2.96 19.97
C GLY A 154 -15.84 -2.90 19.55
N ALA A 155 -16.65 -3.77 20.10
CA ALA A 155 -18.09 -3.69 19.95
C ALA A 155 -18.66 -2.56 20.81
N GLY A 156 -19.62 -1.83 20.28
CA GLY A 156 -20.33 -0.77 20.98
C GLY A 156 -21.76 -0.65 20.48
N ARG A 157 -22.52 0.22 21.11
CA ARG A 157 -23.90 0.51 20.74
C ARG A 157 -24.12 2.02 20.68
N ILE A 158 -24.69 2.51 19.60
CA ILE A 158 -25.15 3.90 19.51
C ILE A 158 -26.40 4.04 20.35
N ILE A 159 -26.34 4.89 21.38
CA ILE A 159 -27.39 5.08 22.37
C ILE A 159 -28.11 6.42 22.24
N ASP A 160 -27.44 7.43 21.65
CA ASP A 160 -27.98 8.79 21.53
C ASP A 160 -27.32 9.54 20.36
N THR A 161 -27.86 10.72 20.10
CA THR A 161 -27.35 11.67 19.12
C THR A 161 -27.31 13.08 19.74
N ASP A 162 -26.13 13.68 19.72
CA ASP A 162 -25.88 15.04 20.25
C ASP A 162 -25.36 15.94 19.10
N GLY A 163 -26.27 16.68 18.47
CA GLY A 163 -25.99 17.53 17.33
C GLY A 163 -25.41 16.76 16.14
N ASP A 164 -24.16 17.03 15.78
CA ASP A 164 -23.40 16.39 14.70
C ASP A 164 -22.63 15.15 15.16
N ARG A 165 -22.80 14.72 16.43
CA ARG A 165 -22.15 13.57 17.02
C ARG A 165 -23.11 12.46 17.39
N LEU A 166 -22.66 11.23 17.27
CA LEU A 166 -23.30 10.05 17.83
C LEU A 166 -22.69 9.77 19.20
N VAL A 167 -23.52 9.40 20.16
CA VAL A 167 -23.07 8.91 21.47
C VAL A 167 -23.12 7.40 21.45
N ALA A 168 -21.96 6.77 21.59
CA ALA A 168 -21.86 5.31 21.63
C ALA A 168 -21.41 4.85 23.03
N GLU A 169 -21.98 3.74 23.47
CA GLU A 169 -21.51 3.01 24.64
C GLU A 169 -20.51 1.94 24.19
N VAL A 170 -19.28 2.03 24.72
CA VAL A 170 -18.17 1.12 24.41
C VAL A 170 -17.53 0.68 25.72
N GLN A 171 -17.60 -0.61 26.04
CA GLN A 171 -17.06 -1.17 27.30
C GLN A 171 -17.51 -0.42 28.57
N GLY A 172 -18.77 -0.01 28.62
CA GLY A 172 -19.33 0.74 29.75
C GLY A 172 -18.96 2.21 29.82
N SER A 173 -18.23 2.72 28.84
CA SER A 173 -17.91 4.15 28.71
C SER A 173 -18.70 4.78 27.58
N ARG A 174 -19.03 6.07 27.70
CA ARG A 174 -19.69 6.82 26.63
C ARG A 174 -18.66 7.61 25.84
N VAL A 175 -18.64 7.41 24.51
CA VAL A 175 -17.76 8.12 23.58
C VAL A 175 -18.59 8.85 22.54
N LYS A 176 -18.13 10.03 22.13
CA LYS A 176 -18.77 10.86 21.11
C LYS A 176 -18.03 10.71 19.79
N ILE A 177 -18.73 10.30 18.75
CA ILE A 177 -18.20 10.04 17.41
C ILE A 177 -18.84 11.03 16.43
N PRO A 178 -18.07 11.74 15.57
CA PRO A 178 -18.66 12.55 14.51
C PRO A 178 -19.53 11.70 13.58
N LYS A 179 -20.76 12.14 13.29
CA LYS A 179 -21.70 11.43 12.37
C LYS A 179 -21.05 11.13 11.01
N ALA A 180 -20.25 12.07 10.50
CA ALA A 180 -19.53 11.91 9.23
C ALA A 180 -18.53 10.73 9.20
N ARG A 181 -18.17 10.17 10.37
CA ARG A 181 -17.28 9.02 10.50
C ARG A 181 -18.00 7.69 10.71
N SER A 182 -19.31 7.69 10.68
CA SER A 182 -20.11 6.47 10.88
C SER A 182 -21.02 6.23 9.69
N SER A 183 -21.03 5.00 9.19
CA SER A 183 -22.02 4.51 8.22
C SER A 183 -23.32 4.07 8.88
N VAL A 184 -23.35 3.96 10.22
CA VAL A 184 -24.49 3.49 11.01
C VAL A 184 -24.83 4.54 12.06
N HIS A 185 -26.11 4.89 12.23
CA HIS A 185 -26.52 5.96 13.13
C HIS A 185 -27.35 5.46 14.33
N SER A 186 -27.57 4.16 14.45
CA SER A 186 -28.29 3.52 15.56
C SER A 186 -27.93 2.04 15.67
N GLY A 187 -28.12 1.46 16.85
CA GLY A 187 -27.93 0.04 17.10
C GLY A 187 -26.46 -0.36 17.36
N GLU A 188 -26.16 -1.63 17.14
CA GLU A 188 -24.83 -2.17 17.38
C GLU A 188 -23.86 -1.70 16.29
N VAL A 189 -22.61 -1.40 16.71
CA VAL A 189 -21.57 -0.86 15.83
C VAL A 189 -20.20 -1.43 16.25
N MET A 190 -19.35 -1.64 15.27
CA MET A 190 -17.94 -1.88 15.53
C MET A 190 -17.24 -0.52 15.61
N PHE A 191 -16.65 -0.22 16.76
CA PHE A 191 -15.90 0.98 17.02
C PHE A 191 -14.41 0.72 16.79
N GLY A 192 -13.74 1.62 16.07
CA GLY A 192 -12.31 1.50 15.79
C GLY A 192 -11.55 2.78 16.08
N VAL A 193 -10.36 2.65 16.69
CA VAL A 193 -9.43 3.75 16.88
C VAL A 193 -8.03 3.31 16.54
N ARG A 194 -7.30 4.14 15.80
CA ARG A 194 -5.91 3.91 15.49
C ARG A 194 -5.04 4.05 16.74
N PRO A 195 -4.03 3.16 16.96
CA PRO A 195 -3.17 3.19 18.15
C PRO A 195 -2.52 4.55 18.40
N GLU A 196 -2.03 5.21 17.35
CA GLU A 196 -1.36 6.51 17.42
C GLU A 196 -2.32 7.67 17.76
N LYS A 197 -3.64 7.45 17.65
CA LYS A 197 -4.69 8.42 18.05
C LYS A 197 -5.14 8.22 19.50
N VAL A 198 -4.66 7.15 20.18
CA VAL A 198 -4.98 6.87 21.59
C VAL A 198 -4.02 7.63 22.50
N ARG A 199 -4.58 8.35 23.45
CA ARG A 199 -3.78 9.00 24.53
C ARG A 199 -4.05 8.30 25.84
N VAL A 200 -3.00 7.81 26.50
CA VAL A 200 -3.10 7.18 27.82
C VAL A 200 -2.83 8.25 28.90
N ARG A 201 -3.74 8.35 29.87
CA ARG A 201 -3.62 9.27 31.03
C ARG A 201 -3.74 8.49 32.32
N ARG A 202 -3.11 8.96 33.39
CA ARG A 202 -3.21 8.34 34.73
C ARG A 202 -4.45 8.79 35.50
N GLU A 203 -4.94 9.99 35.21
CA GLU A 203 -6.06 10.62 35.89
C GLU A 203 -7.22 10.80 34.93
N GLN A 204 -8.44 10.72 35.45
CA GLN A 204 -9.65 10.97 34.67
C GLN A 204 -9.75 12.49 34.47
N PRO A 205 -9.87 12.97 33.20
CA PRO A 205 -10.11 14.39 32.97
C PRO A 205 -11.49 14.82 33.49
N GLU A 206 -11.61 16.07 33.93
CA GLU A 206 -12.89 16.65 34.29
C GLU A 206 -13.74 16.85 33.02
N GLY A 207 -14.95 16.28 33.02
CA GLY A 207 -15.93 16.41 31.94
C GLY A 207 -16.25 15.09 31.24
N ILE A 208 -17.28 15.13 30.38
CA ILE A 208 -17.68 14.00 29.53
C ILE A 208 -16.75 14.03 28.31
N GLY A 209 -15.69 13.24 28.38
CA GLY A 209 -14.74 13.06 27.29
C GLY A 209 -14.95 11.76 26.53
N ASP A 210 -14.20 11.60 25.46
CA ASP A 210 -14.11 10.36 24.69
C ASP A 210 -13.14 9.37 25.37
N ASP A 211 -13.30 9.19 26.70
CA ASP A 211 -12.37 8.44 27.54
C ASP A 211 -12.93 7.04 27.84
N VAL A 212 -12.08 6.03 27.67
CA VAL A 212 -12.37 4.65 28.04
C VAL A 212 -11.43 4.25 29.16
N LYS A 213 -11.99 3.72 30.28
CA LYS A 213 -11.18 3.20 31.38
C LYS A 213 -10.52 1.89 30.99
N GLY A 214 -9.24 1.76 31.34
CA GLY A 214 -8.48 0.55 31.07
C GLY A 214 -7.42 0.27 32.15
N VAL A 215 -6.89 -0.94 32.14
CA VAL A 215 -5.76 -1.36 32.98
C VAL A 215 -4.61 -1.72 32.06
N VAL A 216 -3.46 -1.09 32.27
CA VAL A 216 -2.23 -1.46 31.55
C VAL A 216 -1.79 -2.84 32.04
N ARG A 217 -1.78 -3.82 31.13
CA ARG A 217 -1.35 -5.21 31.41
C ARG A 217 0.08 -5.48 30.98
N ASP A 218 0.49 -4.83 29.91
CA ASP A 218 1.83 -5.02 29.34
C ASP A 218 2.33 -3.73 28.70
N VAL A 219 3.65 -3.52 28.70
CA VAL A 219 4.32 -2.39 28.09
C VAL A 219 5.49 -2.91 27.27
N SER A 220 5.44 -2.76 25.96
CA SER A 220 6.52 -3.11 25.06
C SER A 220 7.17 -1.86 24.47
N PHE A 221 8.48 -1.78 24.57
CA PHE A 221 9.26 -0.73 23.92
C PHE A 221 9.68 -1.19 22.53
N ILE A 222 9.11 -0.59 21.50
CA ILE A 222 9.39 -0.96 20.09
C ILE A 222 10.45 -0.08 19.43
N GLY A 223 11.07 0.84 20.18
CA GLY A 223 12.00 1.82 19.66
C GLY A 223 11.28 2.89 18.82
N VAL A 224 11.75 4.11 18.90
CA VAL A 224 11.36 5.16 17.92
C VAL A 224 12.56 5.34 17.01
N ALA A 225 12.36 5.11 15.72
CA ALA A 225 13.34 5.42 14.70
C ALA A 225 13.26 6.91 14.36
#